data_8b26176c1d7c9c9ffa11bf397773c857
#
_entry.id   8b26176c1d7c9c9ffa11bf397773c857
#
_cell.length_a   1.000
_cell.length_b   1.000
_cell.length_c   1.000
_cell.angle_alpha   90.00
_cell.angle_beta   90.00
_cell.angle_gamma   90.00
#
_symmetry.space_group_name_H-M   'P 1'
#
loop_
_entity.id
_entity.type
_entity.pdbx_description
1 polymer ?
#
loop_
_entity_poly.entity_id
_entity_poly.type
_entity_poly.pdbx_seq_one_letter_code
_entity_poly.pdbx_strand_id
1 'polypeptide(L)'
;LVFFLDSRRRLRAKLERIEREENRFDFAVLQQAIADSVLTNIDQITRTEQQADNIGALHEAPAGSVILDIRHPDEEQQKPLVIAGATVQTLPFYQLHKRHTELDKNTQYLLYCERGVMSRLQAQFLRGQAFPHINIFQQRTKK
;
A
#
# COMPACT_ATOMS: atom_id res chain seq x y z
N LEU A 1 -52.01 4.28 -6.39
CA LEU A 1 -51.67 3.49 -7.62
C LEU A 1 -50.55 4.12 -8.46
N VAL A 2 -50.38 5.44 -8.38
CA VAL A 2 -49.40 6.19 -9.18
C VAL A 2 -47.93 5.97 -8.70
N PHE A 3 -47.72 5.73 -7.41
CA PHE A 3 -46.38 5.52 -6.83
C PHE A 3 -45.69 4.20 -7.27
N PHE A 4 -46.47 3.18 -7.58
CA PHE A 4 -45.90 1.86 -7.98
C PHE A 4 -45.40 1.85 -9.43
N LEU A 5 -45.95 2.68 -10.30
CA LEU A 5 -45.51 2.78 -11.70
C LEU A 5 -44.22 3.55 -11.86
N ASP A 6 -43.94 4.52 -11.00
CA ASP A 6 -42.73 5.33 -11.06
C ASP A 6 -41.48 4.53 -10.61
N SER A 7 -41.62 3.65 -9.63
CA SER A 7 -40.56 2.76 -9.17
C SER A 7 -40.15 1.77 -10.27
N ARG A 8 -41.07 1.23 -11.04
CA ARG A 8 -40.76 0.30 -12.15
C ARG A 8 -40.05 1.00 -13.30
N ARG A 9 -40.41 2.25 -13.61
CA ARG A 9 -39.76 3.06 -14.64
C ARG A 9 -38.32 3.39 -14.26
N ARG A 10 -38.06 3.74 -13.01
CA ARG A 10 -36.69 4.00 -12.51
C ARG A 10 -35.80 2.75 -12.53
N LEU A 11 -36.34 1.60 -12.20
CA LEU A 11 -35.63 0.34 -12.27
C LEU A 11 -35.29 -0.05 -13.71
N ARG A 12 -36.23 0.13 -14.66
CA ARG A 12 -36.06 -0.17 -16.07
C ARG A 12 -34.98 0.73 -16.71
N ALA A 13 -35.00 2.03 -16.39
CA ALA A 13 -33.99 2.97 -16.87
C ALA A 13 -32.58 2.64 -16.31
N LYS A 14 -32.49 2.13 -15.08
CA LYS A 14 -31.23 1.64 -14.52
C LYS A 14 -30.73 0.37 -15.20
N LEU A 15 -31.63 -0.56 -15.52
CA LEU A 15 -31.29 -1.80 -16.19
C LEU A 15 -30.73 -1.54 -17.60
N GLU A 16 -31.40 -0.73 -18.39
CA GLU A 16 -30.95 -0.34 -19.73
C GLU A 16 -29.58 0.37 -19.72
N ARG A 17 -29.29 1.11 -18.65
CA ARG A 17 -27.98 1.74 -18.47
C ARG A 17 -26.92 0.71 -18.13
N ILE A 18 -27.21 -0.23 -17.26
CA ILE A 18 -26.31 -1.32 -16.90
C ILE A 18 -25.99 -2.16 -18.13
N GLU A 19 -27.00 -2.60 -18.86
CA GLU A 19 -26.84 -3.39 -20.09
C GLU A 19 -26.00 -2.65 -21.14
N ARG A 20 -26.15 -1.33 -21.26
CA ARG A 20 -25.34 -0.51 -22.15
C ARG A 20 -23.87 -0.46 -21.74
N GLU A 21 -23.60 -0.33 -20.45
CA GLU A 21 -22.22 -0.31 -19.94
C GLU A 21 -21.59 -1.71 -19.99
N GLU A 22 -22.36 -2.78 -19.74
CA GLU A 22 -21.90 -4.16 -19.90
C GLU A 22 -21.51 -4.46 -21.37
N ASN A 23 -22.29 -4.00 -22.33
CA ASN A 23 -21.98 -4.17 -23.75
C ASN A 23 -20.71 -3.39 -24.20
N ARG A 24 -20.27 -2.42 -23.42
CA ARG A 24 -19.02 -1.68 -23.66
C ARG A 24 -17.82 -2.30 -22.96
N PHE A 25 -18.07 -3.21 -22.04
CA PHE A 25 -17.02 -3.88 -21.30
C PHE A 25 -16.48 -5.07 -22.11
N ASP A 26 -15.16 -5.10 -22.26
CA ASP A 26 -14.50 -6.23 -22.90
C ASP A 26 -14.37 -7.39 -21.90
N PHE A 27 -15.32 -8.33 -21.96
CA PHE A 27 -15.32 -9.52 -21.12
C PHE A 27 -14.13 -10.46 -21.39
N ALA A 28 -13.45 -10.31 -22.52
CA ALA A 28 -12.25 -11.10 -22.80
C ALA A 28 -11.12 -10.78 -21.79
N VAL A 29 -11.02 -9.53 -21.38
CA VAL A 29 -10.08 -9.09 -20.30
C VAL A 29 -10.39 -9.79 -18.98
N LEU A 30 -11.67 -9.90 -18.63
CA LEU A 30 -12.09 -10.62 -17.41
C LEU A 30 -11.81 -12.11 -17.51
N GLN A 31 -12.12 -12.72 -18.63
CA GLN A 31 -11.85 -14.15 -18.86
C GLN A 31 -10.35 -14.45 -18.80
N GLN A 32 -9.53 -13.58 -19.37
CA GLN A 32 -8.08 -13.70 -19.29
C GLN A 32 -7.60 -13.58 -17.85
N ALA A 33 -8.09 -12.59 -17.10
CA ALA A 33 -7.73 -12.41 -15.69
C ALA A 33 -8.13 -13.63 -14.83
N ILE A 34 -9.28 -14.25 -15.12
CA ILE A 34 -9.71 -15.48 -14.44
C ILE A 34 -8.78 -16.65 -14.82
N ALA A 35 -8.42 -16.78 -16.11
CA ALA A 35 -7.52 -17.83 -16.56
C ALA A 35 -6.11 -17.70 -15.96
N ASP A 36 -5.65 -16.48 -15.78
CA ASP A 36 -4.34 -16.17 -15.20
C ASP A 36 -4.37 -16.18 -13.64
N SER A 37 -5.56 -16.30 -13.05
CA SER A 37 -5.69 -16.32 -11.58
C SER A 37 -5.11 -17.61 -11.00
N VAL A 38 -4.32 -17.45 -9.94
CA VAL A 38 -3.75 -18.57 -9.19
C VAL A 38 -4.52 -18.72 -7.88
N LEU A 39 -5.14 -19.88 -7.69
CA LEU A 39 -5.76 -20.24 -6.42
C LEU A 39 -4.66 -20.68 -5.45
N THR A 40 -4.46 -19.87 -4.40
CA THR A 40 -3.48 -20.18 -3.35
C THR A 40 -4.19 -20.58 -2.07
N ASN A 41 -3.71 -21.65 -1.42
CA ASN A 41 -4.23 -22.04 -0.13
C ASN A 41 -3.87 -20.99 0.93
N ILE A 42 -4.84 -20.63 1.79
CA ILE A 42 -4.66 -19.65 2.87
C ILE A 42 -3.49 -20.03 3.78
N ASP A 43 -3.28 -21.32 4.05
CA ASP A 43 -2.17 -21.79 4.87
C ASP A 43 -0.79 -21.53 4.23
N GLN A 44 -0.73 -21.45 2.91
CA GLN A 44 0.51 -21.07 2.19
C GLN A 44 0.77 -19.57 2.27
N ILE A 45 -0.30 -18.76 2.22
CA ILE A 45 -0.20 -17.30 2.38
C ILE A 45 0.31 -16.95 3.77
N THR A 46 -0.26 -17.55 4.82
CA THR A 46 0.17 -17.32 6.20
C THR A 46 1.61 -17.75 6.47
N ARG A 47 2.10 -18.83 5.83
CA ARG A 47 3.50 -19.24 5.92
C ARG A 47 4.44 -18.26 5.21
N THR A 48 4.02 -17.73 4.07
CA THR A 48 4.78 -16.70 3.32
C THR A 48 4.82 -15.38 4.10
N GLU A 49 3.71 -15.01 4.76
CA GLU A 49 3.64 -13.86 5.63
C GLU A 49 4.53 -14.01 6.87
N GLN A 50 4.59 -15.19 7.48
CA GLN A 50 5.49 -15.47 8.61
C GLN A 50 6.98 -15.39 8.21
N GLN A 51 7.34 -15.72 6.98
CA GLN A 51 8.69 -15.53 6.45
C GLN A 51 8.98 -14.07 6.06
N ALA A 52 7.95 -13.31 5.66
CA ALA A 52 8.03 -11.87 5.41
C ALA A 52 8.07 -11.04 6.71
N ASP A 53 7.68 -11.62 7.84
CA ASP A 53 7.57 -10.96 9.15
C ASP A 53 8.92 -10.66 9.85
N ASN A 54 10.05 -10.89 9.20
CA ASN A 54 11.34 -10.48 9.73
C ASN A 54 11.66 -8.99 9.46
N ILE A 55 10.62 -8.17 9.26
CA ILE A 55 10.74 -6.71 9.19
C ILE A 55 10.73 -6.17 10.62
N GLY A 56 11.92 -5.89 11.14
CA GLY A 56 12.10 -5.36 12.48
C GLY A 56 11.54 -3.94 12.61
N ALA A 57 10.93 -3.64 13.76
CA ALA A 57 10.63 -2.27 14.16
C ALA A 57 11.81 -1.75 15.01
N LEU A 58 12.41 -0.65 14.57
CA LEU A 58 13.52 0.01 15.26
C LEU A 58 13.02 1.33 15.87
N HIS A 59 13.46 1.62 17.06
CA HIS A 59 13.17 2.87 17.77
C HIS A 59 14.28 3.90 17.67
N GLU A 60 15.43 3.49 17.15
CA GLU A 60 16.61 4.31 16.91
C GLU A 60 17.11 4.07 15.49
N ALA A 61 17.58 5.11 14.83
CA ALA A 61 18.10 5.00 13.48
C ALA A 61 19.61 4.64 13.57
N PRO A 62 20.01 3.49 13.01
CA PRO A 62 21.45 3.17 12.89
C PRO A 62 22.19 4.22 12.09
N ALA A 63 23.48 4.39 12.38
CA ALA A 63 24.33 5.31 11.65
C ALA A 63 24.37 4.95 10.16
N GLY A 64 24.18 5.95 9.29
CA GLY A 64 24.15 5.76 7.83
C GLY A 64 22.83 5.26 7.28
N SER A 65 21.81 5.02 8.12
CA SER A 65 20.45 4.71 7.64
C SER A 65 19.69 5.98 7.22
N VAL A 66 18.72 5.79 6.33
CA VAL A 66 17.81 6.83 5.88
C VAL A 66 16.40 6.50 6.37
N ILE A 67 15.76 7.43 7.08
CA ILE A 67 14.35 7.31 7.44
C ILE A 67 13.53 7.80 6.26
N LEU A 68 12.71 6.92 5.71
CA LEU A 68 11.81 7.22 4.61
C LEU A 68 10.43 7.54 5.17
N ASP A 69 10.09 8.82 5.23
CA ASP A 69 8.77 9.26 5.66
C ASP A 69 7.77 9.04 4.52
N ILE A 70 6.90 8.06 4.70
CA ILE A 70 5.91 7.66 3.69
C ILE A 70 4.52 8.22 3.95
N ARG A 71 4.36 9.13 4.90
CA ARG A 71 3.08 9.77 5.21
C ARG A 71 2.57 10.60 4.03
N HIS A 72 1.31 11.02 4.12
CA HIS A 72 0.79 12.03 3.22
C HIS A 72 1.50 13.36 3.46
N PRO A 73 1.75 14.19 2.42
CA PRO A 73 2.42 15.49 2.59
C PRO A 73 1.74 16.41 3.61
N ASP A 74 0.41 16.37 3.71
CA ASP A 74 -0.33 17.17 4.68
C ASP A 74 -0.01 16.75 6.13
N GLU A 75 0.17 15.46 6.39
CA GLU A 75 0.55 14.94 7.71
C GLU A 75 1.99 15.32 8.05
N GLU A 76 2.87 15.25 7.06
CA GLU A 76 4.27 15.64 7.20
C GLU A 76 4.41 17.13 7.47
N GLN A 77 3.66 17.98 6.76
CA GLN A 77 3.66 19.44 6.98
C GLN A 77 3.11 19.82 8.34
N GLN A 78 2.05 19.16 8.81
CA GLN A 78 1.47 19.43 10.14
C GLN A 78 2.40 19.00 11.28
N LYS A 79 3.15 17.92 11.07
CA LYS A 79 4.03 17.32 12.07
C LYS A 79 5.32 16.80 11.42
N PRO A 80 6.26 17.69 11.08
CA PRO A 80 7.53 17.29 10.47
C PRO A 80 8.27 16.26 11.32
N LEU A 81 8.81 15.23 10.65
CA LEU A 81 9.63 14.23 11.31
C LEU A 81 11.08 14.72 11.39
N VAL A 82 11.54 15.01 12.58
CA VAL A 82 12.92 15.41 12.84
C VAL A 82 13.55 14.41 13.82
N ILE A 83 14.58 13.70 13.37
CA ILE A 83 15.31 12.73 14.18
C ILE A 83 16.77 13.13 14.23
N ALA A 84 17.26 13.38 15.43
CA ALA A 84 18.66 13.76 15.63
C ALA A 84 19.61 12.67 15.13
N GLY A 85 20.58 13.05 14.30
CA GLY A 85 21.59 12.13 13.79
C GLY A 85 21.13 11.19 12.66
N ALA A 86 19.91 11.33 12.17
CA ALA A 86 19.40 10.55 11.03
C ALA A 86 19.02 11.46 9.85
N THR A 87 19.22 10.96 8.64
CA THR A 87 18.70 11.58 7.41
C THR A 87 17.26 11.18 7.23
N VAL A 88 16.36 12.16 7.08
CA VAL A 88 14.95 11.94 6.77
C VAL A 88 14.70 12.35 5.32
N GLN A 89 14.11 11.44 4.55
CA GLN A 89 13.70 11.68 3.17
C GLN A 89 12.20 11.45 3.07
N THR A 90 11.47 12.39 2.48
CA THR A 90 10.02 12.27 2.26
C THR A 90 9.75 11.60 0.92
N LEU A 91 9.03 10.48 0.96
CA LEU A 91 8.53 9.79 -0.22
C LEU A 91 7.15 9.19 0.09
N PRO A 92 6.06 9.89 -0.20
CA PRO A 92 4.71 9.45 0.13
C PRO A 92 4.40 8.05 -0.40
N PHE A 93 3.66 7.24 0.38
CA PHE A 93 3.38 5.84 0.09
C PHE A 93 2.82 5.60 -1.32
N TYR A 94 1.97 6.51 -1.83
CA TYR A 94 1.38 6.39 -3.16
C TYR A 94 2.38 6.67 -4.30
N GLN A 95 3.51 7.29 -4.03
CA GLN A 95 4.59 7.50 -5.00
C GLN A 95 5.64 6.38 -4.93
N LEU A 96 5.73 5.67 -3.81
CA LEU A 96 6.77 4.68 -3.56
C LEU A 96 6.81 3.59 -4.64
N HIS A 97 5.65 3.09 -5.07
CA HIS A 97 5.55 2.07 -6.13
C HIS A 97 6.13 2.52 -7.48
N LYS A 98 6.05 3.80 -7.79
CA LYS A 98 6.59 4.37 -9.04
C LYS A 98 8.06 4.74 -8.92
N ARG A 99 8.47 5.19 -7.72
CA ARG A 99 9.78 5.79 -7.50
C ARG A 99 10.76 4.92 -6.72
N HIS A 100 10.39 3.69 -6.36
CA HIS A 100 11.31 2.78 -5.66
C HIS A 100 12.59 2.49 -6.45
N THR A 101 12.56 2.60 -7.78
CA THR A 101 13.74 2.42 -8.64
C THR A 101 14.77 3.55 -8.49
N GLU A 102 14.38 4.69 -7.93
CA GLU A 102 15.27 5.82 -7.62
C GLU A 102 16.05 5.60 -6.30
N LEU A 103 15.63 4.63 -5.49
CA LEU A 103 16.26 4.32 -4.22
C LEU A 103 17.48 3.40 -4.41
N ASP A 104 18.53 3.65 -3.63
CA ASP A 104 19.71 2.79 -3.63
C ASP A 104 19.46 1.51 -2.82
N LYS A 105 19.58 0.35 -3.45
CA LYS A 105 19.35 -0.96 -2.83
C LYS A 105 20.35 -1.32 -1.72
N ASN A 106 21.51 -0.68 -1.71
CA ASN A 106 22.53 -0.91 -0.69
C ASN A 106 22.33 -0.04 0.56
N THR A 107 21.45 0.95 0.49
CA THR A 107 21.15 1.83 1.62
C THR A 107 20.16 1.14 2.57
N GLN A 108 20.43 1.28 3.87
CA GLN A 108 19.47 0.84 4.89
C GLN A 108 18.34 1.87 5.03
N TYR A 109 17.13 1.48 4.68
CA TYR A 109 15.95 2.33 4.84
C TYR A 109 15.11 1.91 6.03
N LEU A 110 14.61 2.90 6.74
CA LEU A 110 13.65 2.75 7.83
C LEU A 110 12.37 3.47 7.44
N LEU A 111 11.32 2.73 7.11
CA LEU A 111 10.05 3.32 6.71
C LEU A 111 9.28 3.84 7.93
N TYR A 112 8.80 5.06 7.84
CA TYR A 112 8.04 5.70 8.90
C TYR A 112 6.62 6.07 8.44
N CYS A 113 5.64 5.69 9.24
CA CYS A 113 4.30 6.27 9.27
C CYS A 113 3.81 6.28 10.72
N GLU A 114 2.83 7.14 11.05
CA GLU A 114 2.43 7.39 12.44
C GLU A 114 1.94 6.12 13.17
N ARG A 115 1.20 5.25 12.48
CA ARG A 115 0.61 4.02 13.06
C ARG A 115 1.40 2.74 12.77
N GLY A 116 2.44 2.79 11.96
CA GLY A 116 3.26 1.62 11.60
C GLY A 116 2.62 0.63 10.61
N VAL A 117 1.32 0.73 10.31
CA VAL A 117 0.62 -0.21 9.42
C VAL A 117 1.08 -0.04 7.97
N MET A 118 1.04 1.19 7.47
CA MET A 118 1.44 1.47 6.09
C MET A 118 2.93 1.21 5.87
N SER A 119 3.78 1.52 6.86
CA SER A 119 5.22 1.22 6.80
C SER A 119 5.48 -0.26 6.65
N ARG A 120 4.72 -1.13 7.33
CA ARG A 120 4.87 -2.58 7.22
C ARG A 120 4.50 -3.08 5.82
N LEU A 121 3.37 -2.64 5.27
CA LEU A 121 2.94 -3.01 3.93
C LEU A 121 3.94 -2.57 2.86
N GLN A 122 4.42 -1.34 2.95
CA GLN A 122 5.39 -0.81 2.00
C GLN A 122 6.77 -1.46 2.16
N ALA A 123 7.17 -1.83 3.36
CA ALA A 123 8.40 -2.56 3.60
C ALA A 123 8.36 -3.97 2.98
N GLN A 124 7.22 -4.67 3.06
CA GLN A 124 7.02 -5.95 2.39
C GLN A 124 7.12 -5.80 0.87
N PHE A 125 6.48 -4.78 0.31
CA PHE A 125 6.60 -4.47 -1.12
C PHE A 125 8.06 -4.26 -1.53
N LEU A 126 8.83 -3.40 -0.83
CA LEU A 126 10.23 -3.12 -1.16
C LEU A 126 11.11 -4.36 -1.03
N ARG A 127 10.88 -5.23 -0.05
CA ARG A 127 11.58 -6.51 0.05
C ARG A 127 11.33 -7.40 -1.18
N GLY A 128 10.11 -7.44 -1.68
CA GLY A 128 9.77 -8.11 -2.94
C GLY A 128 10.48 -7.50 -4.15
N GLN A 129 10.89 -6.23 -4.09
CA GLN A 129 11.67 -5.54 -5.12
C GLN A 129 13.20 -5.64 -4.90
N ALA A 130 13.64 -6.60 -4.11
CA ALA A 130 15.05 -6.86 -3.78
C ALA A 130 15.75 -5.70 -3.04
N PHE A 131 15.07 -5.12 -2.05
CA PHE A 131 15.68 -4.24 -1.05
C PHE A 131 15.91 -5.02 0.24
N PRO A 132 17.12 -5.56 0.51
CA PRO A 132 17.36 -6.44 1.64
C PRO A 132 17.36 -5.70 3.00
N HIS A 133 17.72 -4.42 3.00
CA HIS A 133 17.98 -3.64 4.21
C HIS A 133 16.80 -2.69 4.54
N ILE A 134 15.60 -3.25 4.64
CA ILE A 134 14.38 -2.51 4.96
C ILE A 134 13.89 -2.89 6.36
N ASN A 135 13.65 -1.89 7.19
CA ASN A 135 13.01 -2.02 8.49
C ASN A 135 11.95 -0.91 8.68
N ILE A 136 11.28 -0.92 9.82
CA ILE A 136 10.28 0.09 10.19
C ILE A 136 10.88 0.98 11.28
N PHE A 137 10.73 2.29 11.12
CA PHE A 137 11.01 3.23 12.21
C PHE A 137 9.76 3.47 13.03
N GLN A 138 9.85 3.33 14.33
CA GLN A 138 8.75 3.54 15.25
C GLN A 138 9.19 4.46 16.38
N GLN A 139 8.61 5.65 16.46
CA GLN A 139 8.90 6.56 17.57
C GLN A 139 8.47 5.95 18.90
N ARG A 140 9.30 6.09 19.93
CA ARG A 140 8.88 5.76 21.30
C ARG A 140 7.79 6.73 21.72
N THR A 141 6.57 6.28 21.84
CA THR A 141 5.50 7.03 22.49
C THR A 141 5.87 7.18 23.97
N LYS A 142 6.24 8.40 24.39
CA LYS A 142 6.27 8.68 25.83
C LYS A 142 4.82 8.57 26.32
N LYS A 143 4.57 7.58 27.16
CA LYS A 143 3.36 7.51 27.98
C LYS A 143 3.39 8.59 29.02
#